data_480c4f3bb1787300540a95fb1e38800a
#
_entry.id   480c4f3bb1787300540a95fb1e38800a
#
_cell.length_a   1.000
_cell.length_b   1.000
_cell.length_c   1.000
_cell.angle_alpha   90.00
_cell.angle_beta   90.00
_cell.angle_gamma   90.00
#
_symmetry.space_group_name_H-M   'P 1'
#
loop_
_entity.id
_entity.type
_entity.pdbx_description
1 polymer ?
#
loop_
_entity_poly.entity_id
_entity_poly.type
_entity_poly.pdbx_seq_one_letter_code
_entity_poly.pdbx_strand_id
1 'polypeptide(L)'
;RLRQVQGNLLAELSNLGCTIKPMTNNERLEVLHNFFRRGEEGRFLFSFDDYGKLGNDFRNTIAPDAMRFTTQHAEIDDGFAKAMAIAQYPQQLSDNFVATLLQQVPYIVLSIDITPVETEDAMREIEASQMKIDSEKYRANRRNVENLDFMATISPRNQQQEKYTAEIRNAICEGDQQVFMVLLSVA
;
A
#
# COMPACT_ATOMS: atom_id res chain seq x y z
N ARG A 1 -7.96 22.28 -13.17
CA ARG A 1 -7.25 20.98 -13.18
C ARG A 1 -7.76 20.06 -12.06
N LEU A 2 -7.73 20.47 -10.78
CA LEU A 2 -8.20 19.63 -9.66
C LEU A 2 -9.68 19.23 -9.77
N ARG A 3 -10.57 20.16 -10.14
CA ARG A 3 -12.01 19.86 -10.34
C ARG A 3 -12.25 18.85 -11.45
N GLN A 4 -11.44 18.88 -12.50
CA GLN A 4 -11.53 17.92 -13.61
C GLN A 4 -11.11 16.53 -13.16
N VAL A 5 -9.99 16.42 -12.43
CA VAL A 5 -9.55 15.13 -11.84
C VAL A 5 -10.61 14.57 -10.90
N GLN A 6 -11.17 15.42 -10.03
CA GLN A 6 -12.26 15.03 -9.14
C GLN A 6 -13.48 14.52 -9.93
N GLY A 7 -13.89 15.23 -10.99
CA GLY A 7 -15.00 14.83 -11.84
C GLY A 7 -14.77 13.48 -12.51
N ASN A 8 -13.57 13.25 -13.04
CA ASN A 8 -13.21 11.98 -13.66
C ASN A 8 -13.23 10.82 -12.65
N LEU A 9 -12.63 11.01 -11.46
CA LEU A 9 -12.65 10.00 -10.41
C LEU A 9 -14.06 9.66 -9.94
N LEU A 10 -14.92 10.68 -9.76
CA LEU A 10 -16.33 10.45 -9.40
C LEU A 10 -17.07 9.67 -10.46
N ALA A 11 -16.83 9.98 -11.74
CA ALA A 11 -17.45 9.27 -12.85
C ALA A 11 -17.01 7.80 -12.91
N GLU A 12 -15.71 7.55 -12.86
CA GLU A 12 -15.15 6.19 -12.91
C GLU A 12 -15.63 5.32 -11.75
N LEU A 13 -15.57 5.85 -10.53
CA LEU A 13 -16.02 5.10 -9.35
C LEU A 13 -17.54 4.90 -9.35
N SER A 14 -18.32 5.85 -9.90
CA SER A 14 -19.77 5.66 -10.08
C SER A 14 -20.09 4.58 -11.12
N ASN A 15 -19.30 4.47 -12.19
CA ASN A 15 -19.42 3.41 -13.19
C ASN A 15 -19.18 2.01 -12.59
N LEU A 16 -18.36 1.93 -11.55
CA LEU A 16 -18.15 0.70 -10.76
C LEU A 16 -19.29 0.39 -9.78
N GLY A 17 -20.35 1.19 -9.76
CA GLY A 17 -21.50 1.02 -8.87
C GLY A 17 -21.30 1.59 -7.46
N CYS A 18 -20.26 2.37 -7.24
CA CYS A 18 -20.01 2.99 -5.95
C CYS A 18 -20.83 4.27 -5.77
N THR A 19 -21.43 4.46 -4.60
CA THR A 19 -22.03 5.74 -4.22
C THR A 19 -20.98 6.62 -3.57
N ILE A 20 -20.62 7.72 -4.21
CA ILE A 20 -19.50 8.56 -3.80
C ILE A 20 -19.99 9.98 -3.51
N LYS A 21 -19.55 10.53 -2.40
CA LYS A 21 -19.76 11.91 -2.01
C LYS A 21 -18.43 12.54 -1.66
N PRO A 22 -18.06 13.70 -2.24
CA PRO A 22 -16.91 14.46 -1.76
C PRO A 22 -17.11 14.86 -0.31
N MET A 23 -16.11 14.64 0.52
CA MET A 23 -16.12 15.07 1.91
C MET A 23 -16.04 16.59 1.99
N THR A 24 -16.84 17.18 2.86
CA THR A 24 -16.70 18.57 3.26
C THR A 24 -15.43 18.75 4.12
N ASN A 25 -14.99 19.99 4.29
CA ASN A 25 -13.84 20.28 5.15
C ASN A 25 -14.09 19.85 6.61
N ASN A 26 -15.30 20.01 7.12
CA ASN A 26 -15.65 19.54 8.47
C ASN A 26 -15.60 18.02 8.59
N GLU A 27 -16.20 17.29 7.65
CA GLU A 27 -16.15 15.82 7.63
C GLU A 27 -14.70 15.32 7.56
N ARG A 28 -13.85 15.98 6.75
CA ARG A 28 -12.43 15.64 6.67
C ARG A 28 -11.69 15.88 7.99
N LEU A 29 -11.95 17.00 8.65
CA LEU A 29 -11.37 17.30 9.97
C LEU A 29 -11.84 16.33 11.04
N GLU A 30 -13.12 15.94 11.01
CA GLU A 30 -13.68 14.95 11.91
C GLU A 30 -13.02 13.59 11.77
N VAL A 31 -12.76 13.14 10.55
CA VAL A 31 -12.00 11.89 10.29
C VAL A 31 -10.59 11.99 10.86
N LEU A 32 -9.88 13.10 10.64
CA LEU A 32 -8.54 13.31 11.17
C LEU A 32 -8.53 13.40 12.70
N HIS A 33 -9.51 14.09 13.28
CA HIS A 33 -9.69 14.17 14.71
C HIS A 33 -9.88 12.78 15.34
N ASN A 34 -10.81 11.99 14.80
CA ASN A 34 -11.09 10.65 15.29
C ASN A 34 -9.89 9.68 15.10
N PHE A 35 -9.01 9.96 14.15
CA PHE A 35 -7.79 9.20 13.95
C PHE A 35 -6.71 9.54 14.98
N PHE A 36 -6.48 10.83 15.24
CA PHE A 36 -5.40 11.29 16.11
C PHE A 36 -5.80 11.43 17.58
N ARG A 37 -7.07 11.75 17.88
CA ARG A 37 -7.56 11.89 19.24
C ARG A 37 -8.42 10.68 19.62
N ARG A 38 -7.86 9.84 20.45
CA ARG A 38 -8.53 8.64 20.98
C ARG A 38 -8.72 8.78 22.47
N GLY A 39 -9.94 8.98 22.93
CA GLY A 39 -10.26 9.09 24.34
C GLY A 39 -11.68 9.61 24.57
N GLU A 40 -12.12 9.66 25.82
CA GLU A 40 -13.47 10.14 26.19
C GLU A 40 -13.67 11.63 25.89
N GLU A 41 -12.60 12.42 25.83
CA GLU A 41 -12.64 13.85 25.50
C GLU A 41 -12.69 14.12 23.99
N GLY A 42 -12.70 13.09 23.18
CA GLY A 42 -12.58 13.12 21.72
C GLY A 42 -13.81 13.62 20.97
N ARG A 43 -14.70 14.44 21.52
CA ARG A 43 -15.79 15.02 20.75
C ARG A 43 -15.27 16.07 19.78
N PHE A 44 -15.50 15.83 18.49
CA PHE A 44 -15.29 16.84 17.47
C PHE A 44 -16.26 17.99 17.62
N LEU A 45 -15.76 19.18 18.00
CA LEU A 45 -16.57 20.37 18.28
C LEU A 45 -16.23 21.54 17.35
N PHE A 46 -15.41 21.33 16.34
CA PHE A 46 -14.95 22.39 15.45
C PHE A 46 -15.93 22.61 14.27
N SER A 47 -16.16 23.88 13.94
CA SER A 47 -16.84 24.28 12.71
C SER A 47 -16.05 25.36 11.99
N PHE A 48 -15.89 25.23 10.67
CA PHE A 48 -15.27 26.28 9.85
C PHE A 48 -16.04 27.59 9.86
N ASP A 49 -17.34 27.55 10.12
CA ASP A 49 -18.17 28.77 10.22
C ASP A 49 -17.78 29.61 11.45
N ASP A 50 -17.20 28.99 12.47
CA ASP A 50 -16.71 29.64 13.69
C ASP A 50 -15.19 29.93 13.64
N TYR A 51 -14.52 29.51 12.55
CA TYR A 51 -13.09 29.76 12.36
C TYR A 51 -12.82 31.28 12.32
N GLY A 52 -11.90 31.69 13.16
CA GLY A 52 -11.52 33.11 13.29
C GLY A 52 -12.38 33.95 14.25
N LYS A 53 -13.56 33.47 14.67
CA LYS A 53 -14.38 34.18 15.66
C LYS A 53 -13.90 33.94 17.11
N LEU A 54 -13.40 32.74 17.37
CA LEU A 54 -13.03 32.29 18.72
C LEU A 54 -11.50 32.06 18.88
N GLY A 55 -10.69 32.42 17.87
CA GLY A 55 -9.25 32.12 17.89
C GLY A 55 -8.91 30.63 17.85
N ASN A 56 -9.88 29.77 17.58
CA ASN A 56 -9.69 28.34 17.49
C ASN A 56 -8.98 27.99 16.17
N ASP A 57 -7.80 27.41 16.29
CA ASP A 57 -7.09 26.83 15.15
C ASP A 57 -7.55 25.38 14.95
N PHE A 58 -7.94 25.02 13.72
CA PHE A 58 -8.31 23.65 13.36
C PHE A 58 -7.20 22.64 13.69
N ARG A 59 -5.93 23.08 13.72
CA ARG A 59 -4.79 22.25 14.07
C ARG A 59 -4.87 21.76 15.51
N ASN A 60 -5.31 22.61 16.43
CA ASN A 60 -5.48 22.25 17.83
C ASN A 60 -6.61 21.22 18.03
N THR A 61 -7.58 21.20 17.11
CA THR A 61 -8.67 20.22 17.14
C THR A 61 -8.20 18.83 16.70
N ILE A 62 -7.24 18.76 15.78
CA ILE A 62 -6.72 17.50 15.24
C ILE A 62 -5.54 16.98 16.08
N ALA A 63 -4.67 17.88 16.55
CA ALA A 63 -3.47 17.49 17.28
C ALA A 63 -3.82 16.78 18.60
N PRO A 64 -3.20 15.64 18.90
CA PRO A 64 -3.33 15.02 20.20
C PRO A 64 -2.71 15.90 21.29
N ASP A 65 -3.17 15.77 22.53
CA ASP A 65 -2.65 16.54 23.65
C ASP A 65 -1.23 16.09 24.04
N ALA A 66 -0.94 14.80 23.87
CA ALA A 66 0.39 14.22 24.08
C ALA A 66 0.73 13.22 22.98
N MET A 67 1.98 13.28 22.52
CA MET A 67 2.50 12.30 21.56
C MET A 67 3.95 11.95 21.91
N ARG A 68 4.23 10.65 22.03
CA ARG A 68 5.56 10.14 22.29
C ARG A 68 5.89 9.00 21.34
N PHE A 69 7.04 9.07 20.68
CA PHE A 69 7.51 8.01 19.80
C PHE A 69 8.56 7.16 20.49
N THR A 70 8.35 5.86 20.48
CA THR A 70 9.31 4.84 20.88
C THR A 70 9.87 4.15 19.64
N THR A 71 10.80 3.21 19.82
CA THR A 71 11.32 2.42 18.69
C THR A 71 10.33 1.41 18.13
N GLN A 72 9.23 1.13 18.83
CA GLN A 72 8.29 0.07 18.47
C GLN A 72 6.87 0.57 18.20
N HIS A 73 6.47 1.67 18.82
CA HIS A 73 5.11 2.21 18.74
C HIS A 73 5.11 3.70 19.04
N ALA A 74 4.03 4.38 18.67
CA ALA A 74 3.69 5.72 19.13
C ALA A 74 2.69 5.62 20.28
N GLU A 75 2.89 6.43 21.31
CA GLU A 75 1.91 6.70 22.36
C GLU A 75 1.19 8.00 21.95
N ILE A 76 -0.11 7.96 21.83
CA ILE A 76 -0.93 9.09 21.40
C ILE A 76 -2.05 9.23 22.42
N ASP A 77 -1.99 10.29 23.23
CA ASP A 77 -2.84 10.48 24.40
C ASP A 77 -2.83 9.20 25.28
N ASP A 78 -3.97 8.58 25.53
CA ASP A 78 -4.09 7.34 26.32
C ASP A 78 -4.01 6.07 25.44
N GLY A 79 -3.74 6.21 24.13
CA GLY A 79 -3.71 5.14 23.17
C GLY A 79 -2.32 4.79 22.65
N PHE A 80 -2.23 3.66 21.99
CA PHE A 80 -1.03 3.20 21.31
C PHE A 80 -1.32 3.03 19.82
N ALA A 81 -0.37 3.44 18.98
CA ALA A 81 -0.43 3.26 17.54
C ALA A 81 0.87 2.62 17.03
N LYS A 82 0.74 1.73 16.05
CA LYS A 82 1.88 1.11 15.39
C LYS A 82 1.64 1.04 13.90
N ALA A 83 2.51 1.65 13.12
CA ALA A 83 2.49 1.53 11.67
C ALA A 83 3.30 0.31 11.22
N MET A 84 2.74 -0.42 10.26
CA MET A 84 3.37 -1.57 9.62
C MET A 84 3.20 -1.44 8.11
N ALA A 85 4.22 -1.85 7.36
CA ALA A 85 4.14 -1.95 5.91
C ALA A 85 4.38 -3.40 5.47
N ILE A 86 3.72 -3.81 4.39
CA ILE A 86 3.97 -5.12 3.82
C ILE A 86 5.28 -5.06 3.04
N ALA A 87 6.30 -5.76 3.55
CA ALA A 87 7.61 -5.83 2.91
C ALA A 87 7.67 -6.82 1.75
N GLN A 88 6.84 -7.84 1.75
CA GLN A 88 6.80 -8.87 0.72
C GLN A 88 5.37 -9.38 0.55
N TYR A 89 4.89 -9.31 -0.68
CA TYR A 89 3.58 -9.84 -1.05
C TYR A 89 3.66 -11.33 -1.38
N PRO A 90 2.61 -12.12 -1.09
CA PRO A 90 2.47 -13.46 -1.65
C PRO A 90 2.26 -13.35 -3.17
N GLN A 91 2.49 -14.45 -3.88
CA GLN A 91 2.35 -14.51 -5.34
C GLN A 91 0.93 -14.22 -5.83
N GLN A 92 -0.06 -14.57 -5.01
CA GLN A 92 -1.46 -14.27 -5.25
C GLN A 92 -2.09 -13.76 -3.97
N LEU A 93 -2.74 -12.62 -4.06
CA LEU A 93 -3.60 -12.09 -3.01
C LEU A 93 -5.03 -12.55 -3.29
N SER A 94 -5.73 -13.00 -2.26
CA SER A 94 -7.16 -13.30 -2.40
C SER A 94 -7.95 -12.00 -2.53
N ASP A 95 -9.04 -12.01 -3.30
CA ASP A 95 -9.92 -10.86 -3.49
C ASP A 95 -10.47 -10.32 -2.16
N ASN A 96 -10.59 -11.18 -1.16
CA ASN A 96 -11.09 -10.83 0.17
C ASN A 96 -10.00 -10.40 1.18
N PHE A 97 -8.76 -10.26 0.75
CA PHE A 97 -7.63 -9.97 1.67
C PHE A 97 -7.88 -8.70 2.50
N VAL A 98 -8.23 -7.60 1.86
CA VAL A 98 -8.49 -6.32 2.53
C VAL A 98 -9.70 -6.44 3.47
N ALA A 99 -10.78 -7.07 3.03
CA ALA A 99 -11.97 -7.26 3.85
C ALA A 99 -11.66 -8.12 5.09
N THR A 100 -10.89 -9.17 4.94
CA THR A 100 -10.47 -10.05 6.05
C THR A 100 -9.61 -9.27 7.04
N LEU A 101 -8.68 -8.46 6.56
CA LEU A 101 -7.81 -7.65 7.41
C LEU A 101 -8.62 -6.64 8.23
N LEU A 102 -9.55 -5.92 7.60
CA LEU A 102 -10.40 -4.93 8.26
C LEU A 102 -11.40 -5.54 9.26
N GLN A 103 -11.81 -6.79 9.05
CA GLN A 103 -12.71 -7.48 9.97
C GLN A 103 -12.03 -8.01 11.24
N GLN A 104 -10.74 -8.36 11.14
CA GLN A 104 -10.02 -8.98 12.25
C GLN A 104 -9.49 -7.98 13.28
N VAL A 105 -9.24 -6.74 12.87
CA VAL A 105 -8.60 -5.75 13.74
C VAL A 105 -9.51 -4.52 13.84
N PRO A 106 -10.08 -4.22 15.01
CA PRO A 106 -10.80 -3.00 15.23
C PRO A 106 -9.82 -1.80 15.22
N TYR A 107 -10.29 -0.67 14.72
CA TYR A 107 -9.52 0.59 14.67
C TYR A 107 -8.25 0.54 13.81
N ILE A 108 -8.33 -0.16 12.70
CA ILE A 108 -7.26 -0.22 11.71
C ILE A 108 -7.45 0.87 10.65
N VAL A 109 -6.38 1.53 10.28
CA VAL A 109 -6.32 2.40 9.11
C VAL A 109 -5.44 1.73 8.07
N LEU A 110 -6.02 1.48 6.90
CA LEU A 110 -5.34 0.89 5.77
C LEU A 110 -5.05 1.98 4.73
N SER A 111 -3.79 2.13 4.36
CA SER A 111 -3.37 2.96 3.23
C SER A 111 -2.83 2.07 2.11
N ILE A 112 -3.32 2.32 0.90
CA ILE A 112 -2.86 1.63 -0.30
C ILE A 112 -2.34 2.70 -1.25
N ASP A 113 -1.03 2.75 -1.44
CA ASP A 113 -0.37 3.65 -2.37
C ASP A 113 -0.09 2.89 -3.67
N ILE A 114 -0.66 3.36 -4.77
CA ILE A 114 -0.55 2.75 -6.09
C ILE A 114 0.14 3.73 -7.02
N THR A 115 1.31 3.34 -7.52
CA THR A 115 2.07 4.15 -8.47
C THR A 115 2.21 3.36 -9.78
N PRO A 116 1.74 3.88 -10.91
CA PRO A 116 1.96 3.26 -12.21
C PRO A 116 3.46 3.29 -12.54
N VAL A 117 3.97 2.18 -13.07
CA VAL A 117 5.34 2.05 -13.54
C VAL A 117 5.33 2.14 -15.06
N GLU A 118 6.21 2.94 -15.64
CA GLU A 118 6.33 3.02 -17.09
C GLU A 118 6.76 1.66 -17.68
N THR A 119 6.21 1.30 -18.83
CA THR A 119 6.43 0.00 -19.46
C THR A 119 7.91 -0.28 -19.68
N GLU A 120 8.70 0.73 -20.08
CA GLU A 120 10.14 0.59 -20.26
C GLU A 120 10.89 0.27 -18.96
N ASP A 121 10.52 0.93 -17.87
CA ASP A 121 11.11 0.70 -16.55
C ASP A 121 10.73 -0.68 -16.01
N ALA A 122 9.47 -1.08 -16.18
CA ALA A 122 8.99 -2.40 -15.82
C ALA A 122 9.75 -3.50 -16.60
N MET A 123 9.93 -3.33 -17.90
CA MET A 123 10.68 -4.29 -18.73
C MET A 123 12.14 -4.37 -18.31
N ARG A 124 12.78 -3.26 -17.99
CA ARG A 124 14.16 -3.23 -17.49
C ARG A 124 14.34 -3.99 -16.19
N GLU A 125 13.40 -3.84 -15.26
CA GLU A 125 13.38 -4.56 -13.98
C GLU A 125 13.20 -6.08 -14.19
N ILE A 126 12.31 -6.47 -15.12
CA ILE A 126 12.07 -7.87 -15.50
C ILE A 126 13.32 -8.48 -16.12
N GLU A 127 13.97 -7.79 -17.05
CA GLU A 127 15.21 -8.24 -17.66
C GLU A 127 16.36 -8.39 -16.64
N ALA A 128 16.49 -7.43 -15.72
CA ALA A 128 17.45 -7.52 -14.63
C ALA A 128 17.18 -8.72 -13.71
N SER A 129 15.91 -8.99 -13.42
CA SER A 129 15.50 -10.19 -12.66
C SER A 129 15.83 -11.48 -13.40
N GLN A 130 15.56 -11.54 -14.71
CA GLN A 130 15.89 -12.69 -15.55
C GLN A 130 17.41 -12.96 -15.58
N MET A 131 18.23 -11.93 -15.78
CA MET A 131 19.69 -12.05 -15.76
C MET A 131 20.21 -12.60 -14.43
N LYS A 132 19.58 -12.21 -13.32
CA LYS A 132 19.91 -12.74 -11.99
C LYS A 132 19.64 -14.24 -11.91
N ILE A 133 18.44 -14.66 -12.34
CA ILE A 133 18.05 -16.07 -12.36
C ILE A 133 19.01 -16.88 -13.24
N ASP A 134 19.34 -16.41 -14.43
CA ASP A 134 20.25 -17.07 -15.37
C ASP A 134 21.68 -17.17 -14.79
N SER A 135 22.14 -16.13 -14.11
CA SER A 135 23.45 -16.15 -13.44
C SER A 135 23.51 -17.16 -12.30
N GLU A 136 22.43 -17.28 -11.53
CA GLU A 136 22.32 -18.28 -10.46
C GLU A 136 22.26 -19.70 -11.01
N LYS A 137 21.51 -19.92 -12.10
CA LYS A 137 21.48 -21.19 -12.82
C LYS A 137 22.86 -21.59 -13.33
N TYR A 138 23.57 -20.65 -13.95
CA TYR A 138 24.94 -20.90 -14.46
C TYR A 138 25.88 -21.29 -13.31
N ARG A 139 25.83 -20.57 -12.18
CA ARG A 139 26.64 -20.89 -10.98
C ARG A 139 26.27 -22.25 -10.39
N ALA A 140 24.99 -22.60 -10.34
CA ALA A 140 24.53 -23.91 -9.86
C ALA A 140 25.03 -25.03 -10.78
N ASN A 141 24.87 -24.89 -12.09
CA ASN A 141 25.35 -25.87 -13.09
C ASN A 141 26.85 -26.07 -13.00
N ARG A 142 27.63 -24.99 -12.86
CA ARG A 142 29.07 -25.07 -12.71
C ARG A 142 29.47 -25.86 -11.46
N ARG A 143 28.86 -25.62 -10.31
CA ARG A 143 29.10 -26.36 -9.07
C ARG A 143 28.75 -27.85 -9.22
N ASN A 144 27.66 -28.16 -9.94
CA ASN A 144 27.23 -29.52 -10.19
C ASN A 144 28.25 -30.30 -11.02
N VAL A 145 28.79 -29.65 -12.06
CA VAL A 145 29.86 -30.24 -12.90
C VAL A 145 31.14 -30.43 -12.09
N GLU A 146 31.52 -29.46 -11.26
CA GLU A 146 32.70 -29.54 -10.39
C GLU A 146 32.57 -30.65 -9.33
N ASN A 147 31.38 -30.92 -8.82
CA ASN A 147 31.09 -31.91 -7.80
C ASN A 147 30.67 -33.29 -8.36
N LEU A 148 30.64 -33.47 -9.68
CA LEU A 148 30.15 -34.70 -10.36
C LEU A 148 28.68 -35.06 -9.95
N ASP A 149 27.92 -34.09 -9.50
CA ASP A 149 26.52 -34.28 -9.08
C ASP A 149 25.58 -33.88 -10.23
N PHE A 150 25.40 -34.79 -11.17
CA PHE A 150 24.55 -34.61 -12.35
C PHE A 150 23.07 -34.57 -12.04
N MET A 151 22.67 -34.82 -10.79
CA MET A 151 21.27 -34.83 -10.33
C MET A 151 20.88 -33.56 -9.58
N ALA A 152 21.78 -32.61 -9.35
CA ALA A 152 21.42 -31.38 -8.63
C ALA A 152 20.47 -30.53 -9.45
N THR A 153 19.21 -30.63 -9.08
CA THR A 153 18.10 -29.90 -9.70
C THR A 153 18.21 -28.42 -9.41
N ILE A 154 17.90 -27.59 -10.38
CA ILE A 154 17.70 -26.15 -10.18
C ILE A 154 16.71 -25.97 -9.02
N SER A 155 17.00 -25.06 -8.09
CA SER A 155 16.13 -24.82 -6.94
C SER A 155 14.69 -24.61 -7.39
N PRO A 156 13.71 -25.29 -6.79
CA PRO A 156 12.28 -25.10 -7.11
C PRO A 156 11.86 -23.62 -7.07
N ARG A 157 12.49 -22.84 -6.20
CA ARG A 157 12.27 -21.39 -6.08
C ARG A 157 12.68 -20.66 -7.37
N ASN A 158 13.83 -21.00 -7.95
CA ASN A 158 14.31 -20.34 -9.18
C ASN A 158 13.46 -20.74 -10.40
N GLN A 159 12.98 -21.97 -10.47
CA GLN A 159 12.07 -22.41 -11.53
C GLN A 159 10.73 -21.64 -11.45
N GLN A 160 10.21 -21.47 -10.25
CA GLN A 160 8.97 -20.77 -10.03
C GLN A 160 9.11 -19.27 -10.34
N GLN A 161 10.22 -18.67 -9.93
CA GLN A 161 10.53 -17.26 -10.20
C GLN A 161 10.70 -16.99 -11.70
N GLU A 162 11.36 -17.89 -12.44
CA GLU A 162 11.48 -17.81 -13.90
C GLU A 162 10.10 -17.85 -14.58
N LYS A 163 9.24 -18.78 -14.17
CA LYS A 163 7.88 -18.87 -14.70
C LYS A 163 7.10 -17.58 -14.52
N TYR A 164 7.14 -16.99 -13.31
CA TYR A 164 6.47 -15.73 -13.05
C TYR A 164 7.05 -14.55 -13.84
N THR A 165 8.37 -14.49 -13.96
CA THR A 165 9.03 -13.45 -14.76
C THR A 165 8.59 -13.52 -16.22
N ALA A 166 8.48 -14.73 -16.77
CA ALA A 166 7.99 -14.96 -18.13
C ALA A 166 6.50 -14.60 -18.28
N GLU A 167 5.65 -14.98 -17.32
CA GLU A 167 4.22 -14.65 -17.31
C GLU A 167 3.99 -13.13 -17.27
N ILE A 168 4.70 -12.42 -16.39
CA ILE A 168 4.61 -10.94 -16.30
C ILE A 168 5.07 -10.30 -17.61
N ARG A 169 6.19 -10.74 -18.17
CA ARG A 169 6.69 -10.23 -19.45
C ARG A 169 5.66 -10.40 -20.57
N ASN A 170 5.06 -11.59 -20.67
CA ASN A 170 4.06 -11.85 -21.68
C ASN A 170 2.79 -11.01 -21.48
N ALA A 171 2.36 -10.83 -20.22
CA ALA A 171 1.22 -9.98 -19.89
C ALA A 171 1.43 -8.51 -20.31
N ILE A 172 2.65 -8.00 -20.17
CA ILE A 172 3.01 -6.64 -20.59
C ILE A 172 3.11 -6.55 -22.13
N CYS A 173 3.81 -7.51 -22.76
CA CYS A 173 4.08 -7.43 -24.21
C CYS A 173 2.87 -7.79 -25.07
N GLU A 174 2.04 -8.74 -24.65
CA GLU A 174 0.93 -9.29 -25.44
C GLU A 174 -0.45 -8.80 -24.94
N GLY A 175 -0.56 -8.52 -23.63
CA GLY A 175 -1.79 -8.18 -22.96
C GLY A 175 -2.05 -6.69 -22.77
N ASP A 176 -1.15 -5.82 -23.20
CA ASP A 176 -1.22 -4.36 -22.94
C ASP A 176 -1.51 -4.01 -21.45
N GLN A 177 -0.97 -4.86 -20.56
CA GLN A 177 -1.17 -4.69 -19.12
C GLN A 177 -0.14 -3.75 -18.54
N GLN A 178 -0.61 -2.86 -17.68
CA GLN A 178 0.25 -1.93 -16.96
C GLN A 178 0.70 -2.50 -15.63
N VAL A 179 1.98 -2.27 -15.29
CA VAL A 179 2.54 -2.64 -13.99
C VAL A 179 2.35 -1.50 -13.00
N PHE A 180 2.03 -1.85 -11.78
CA PHE A 180 1.89 -0.91 -10.67
C PHE A 180 2.82 -1.31 -9.52
N MET A 181 3.45 -0.31 -8.93
CA MET A 181 4.06 -0.46 -7.62
C MET A 181 2.98 -0.21 -6.57
N VAL A 182 2.78 -1.18 -5.68
CA VAL A 182 1.78 -1.11 -4.63
C VAL A 182 2.47 -1.16 -3.28
N LEU A 183 2.22 -0.15 -2.45
CA LEU A 183 2.61 -0.15 -1.04
C LEU A 183 1.34 -0.18 -0.20
N LEU A 184 1.21 -1.22 0.61
CA LEU A 184 0.13 -1.35 1.57
C LEU A 184 0.69 -1.15 2.96
N SER A 185 0.19 -0.13 3.65
CA SER A 185 0.54 0.17 5.02
C SER A 185 -0.69 0.16 5.93
N VAL A 186 -0.46 -0.19 7.17
CA VAL A 186 -1.49 -0.40 8.19
C VAL A 186 -1.06 0.34 9.46
N ALA A 187 -1.97 1.08 10.05
CA ALA A 187 -1.77 1.78 11.31
C ALA A 187 -2.95 1.60 12.26
#